data_d23d71695171ad7175ea3371ef8ab266
#
_entry.id   d23d71695171ad7175ea3371ef8ab266
#
_cell.length_a   1.000
_cell.length_b   1.000
_cell.length_c   1.000
_cell.angle_alpha   90.00
_cell.angle_beta   90.00
_cell.angle_gamma   90.00
#
_symmetry.space_group_name_H-M   'P 1'
#
loop_
_entity.id
_entity.type
_entity.pdbx_description
1 polymer ?
#
loop_
_entity_poly.entity_id
_entity_poly.type
_entity_poly.pdbx_seq_one_letter_code
_entity_poly.pdbx_strand_id
1 'polypeptide(L)'
;MQVTIQKMPESLPEFEALAAEGRQPERICALVLCALSLFDKNMTDGVNAMNLLRGPKPMTPYDAQFLRDRLRGKAYLPLAYFEGATPENGYQPRVPYRLNVLADPRPQDIEPGYLRVFLKTAGADSPRPMKLRQKASTGEWFLWEYSSILSGIRIPAA
;
A
#
# COMPACT_ATOMS: atom_id res chain seq x y z
N MET A 1 5.75 8.98 10.65
CA MET A 1 5.35 7.83 11.49
C MET A 1 5.81 6.52 10.85
N GLN A 2 6.23 5.57 11.67
CA GLN A 2 6.68 4.28 11.16
C GLN A 2 5.67 3.19 11.52
N VAL A 3 5.37 2.33 10.55
CA VAL A 3 4.46 1.19 10.74
C VAL A 3 5.25 -0.10 10.56
N THR A 4 5.07 -1.05 11.48
CA THR A 4 5.78 -2.32 11.45
C THR A 4 4.84 -3.47 11.15
N ILE A 5 5.22 -4.32 10.19
CA ILE A 5 4.55 -5.57 9.86
C ILE A 5 5.54 -6.70 10.15
N GLN A 6 5.18 -7.60 11.06
CA GLN A 6 6.10 -8.67 11.49
C GLN A 6 6.32 -9.70 10.39
N LYS A 7 5.25 -10.05 9.68
CA LYS A 7 5.30 -11.06 8.63
C LYS A 7 4.37 -10.67 7.49
N MET A 8 4.84 -10.82 6.26
CA MET A 8 4.02 -10.58 5.07
C MET A 8 2.94 -11.67 4.99
N PRO A 9 1.65 -11.31 4.82
CA PRO A 9 0.59 -12.31 4.73
C PRO A 9 0.73 -13.11 3.44
N GLU A 10 0.46 -14.42 3.53
CA GLU A 10 0.53 -15.33 2.40
C GLU A 10 -0.85 -15.82 1.97
N SER A 11 -1.90 -15.42 2.68
CA SER A 11 -3.28 -15.82 2.40
C SER A 11 -4.23 -14.72 2.83
N LEU A 12 -5.48 -14.80 2.36
CA LEU A 12 -6.51 -13.83 2.77
C LEU A 12 -6.78 -13.91 4.28
N PRO A 13 -6.92 -15.08 4.91
CA PRO A 13 -7.10 -15.14 6.36
C PRO A 13 -5.96 -14.48 7.14
N GLU A 14 -4.72 -14.64 6.72
CA GLU A 14 -3.58 -13.97 7.36
C GLU A 14 -3.67 -12.45 7.19
N PHE A 15 -4.08 -11.99 6.02
CA PHE A 15 -4.30 -10.58 5.78
C PHE A 15 -5.42 -10.02 6.66
N GLU A 16 -6.52 -10.75 6.76
CA GLU A 16 -7.66 -10.34 7.62
C GLU A 16 -7.23 -10.21 9.07
N ALA A 17 -6.40 -11.12 9.56
CA ALA A 17 -5.86 -11.05 10.91
C ALA A 17 -5.02 -9.79 11.12
N LEU A 18 -4.17 -9.43 10.14
CA LEU A 18 -3.40 -8.20 10.19
C LEU A 18 -4.29 -6.97 10.19
N ALA A 19 -5.31 -6.95 9.33
CA ALA A 19 -6.23 -5.83 9.24
C ALA A 19 -7.04 -5.63 10.52
N ALA A 20 -7.31 -6.71 11.25
CA ALA A 20 -8.04 -6.67 12.51
C ALA A 20 -7.24 -6.00 13.64
N GLU A 21 -5.91 -5.91 13.52
CA GLU A 21 -5.05 -5.30 14.54
C GLU A 21 -5.15 -3.77 14.59
N GLY A 22 -5.66 -3.14 13.55
CA GLY A 22 -5.87 -1.70 13.54
C GLY A 22 -5.95 -1.14 12.12
N ARG A 23 -6.69 -0.04 11.98
CA ARG A 23 -6.95 0.59 10.69
C ARG A 23 -6.76 2.11 10.73
N GLN A 24 -5.78 2.57 11.51
CA GLN A 24 -5.37 3.96 11.44
C GLN A 24 -4.80 4.24 10.04
N PRO A 25 -4.84 5.49 9.57
CA PRO A 25 -4.40 5.83 8.22
C PRO A 25 -3.03 5.27 7.84
N GLU A 26 -2.05 5.41 8.70
CA GLU A 26 -0.69 4.95 8.42
C GLU A 26 -0.63 3.43 8.28
N ARG A 27 -1.41 2.73 9.11
CA ARG A 27 -1.46 1.27 9.06
C ARG A 27 -2.16 0.78 7.80
N ILE A 28 -3.19 1.50 7.33
CA ILE A 28 -3.85 1.17 6.06
C ILE A 28 -2.83 1.22 4.93
N CYS A 29 -1.92 2.19 4.93
CA CYS A 29 -0.87 2.26 3.90
C CYS A 29 -0.02 0.99 3.86
N ALA A 30 0.39 0.49 5.03
CA ALA A 30 1.15 -0.77 5.10
C ALA A 30 0.30 -1.96 4.64
N LEU A 31 -0.98 -1.98 5.01
CA LEU A 31 -1.89 -3.03 4.59
C LEU A 31 -2.12 -3.05 3.08
N VAL A 32 -2.12 -1.88 2.43
CA VAL A 32 -2.20 -1.81 0.97
C VAL A 32 -1.01 -2.52 0.33
N LEU A 33 0.19 -2.28 0.85
CA LEU A 33 1.39 -2.96 0.34
C LEU A 33 1.30 -4.47 0.55
N CYS A 34 0.78 -4.90 1.69
CA CYS A 34 0.53 -6.32 1.95
C CYS A 34 -0.48 -6.91 0.97
N ALA A 35 -1.57 -6.19 0.69
CA ALA A 35 -2.59 -6.64 -0.25
C ALA A 35 -2.04 -6.74 -1.67
N LEU A 36 -1.21 -5.79 -2.08
CA LEU A 36 -0.58 -5.82 -3.41
C LEU A 36 0.41 -6.98 -3.53
N SER A 37 1.15 -7.28 -2.48
CA SER A 37 2.04 -8.42 -2.44
C SER A 37 1.25 -9.74 -2.53
N LEU A 38 0.12 -9.81 -1.85
CA LEU A 38 -0.78 -10.95 -1.89
C LEU A 38 -1.41 -11.11 -3.29
N PHE A 39 -1.76 -10.00 -3.94
CA PHE A 39 -2.31 -9.98 -5.30
C PHE A 39 -1.36 -10.68 -6.29
N ASP A 40 -0.06 -10.46 -6.14
CA ASP A 40 0.93 -11.08 -6.99
C ASP A 40 0.96 -12.61 -6.83
N LYS A 41 0.73 -13.10 -5.61
CA LYS A 41 0.71 -14.54 -5.30
C LYS A 41 -0.61 -15.20 -5.69
N ASN A 42 -1.72 -14.52 -5.42
CA ASN A 42 -3.07 -15.01 -5.67
C ASN A 42 -3.97 -13.82 -5.93
N MET A 43 -4.35 -13.63 -7.20
CA MET A 43 -5.11 -12.45 -7.62
C MET A 43 -6.45 -12.33 -6.88
N THR A 44 -7.16 -13.46 -6.70
CA THR A 44 -8.46 -13.45 -6.00
C THR A 44 -8.32 -12.98 -4.57
N ASP A 45 -7.33 -13.51 -3.84
CA ASP A 45 -7.07 -13.10 -2.47
C ASP A 45 -6.64 -11.64 -2.41
N GLY A 46 -5.82 -11.20 -3.36
CA GLY A 46 -5.39 -9.81 -3.44
C GLY A 46 -6.53 -8.84 -3.67
N VAL A 47 -7.46 -9.18 -4.57
CA VAL A 47 -8.65 -8.36 -4.83
C VAL A 47 -9.51 -8.28 -3.57
N ASN A 48 -9.73 -9.40 -2.90
CA ASN A 48 -10.53 -9.44 -1.67
C ASN A 48 -9.85 -8.62 -0.56
N ALA A 49 -8.54 -8.70 -0.44
CA ALA A 49 -7.78 -7.90 0.53
C ALA A 49 -7.93 -6.40 0.23
N MET A 50 -7.77 -6.00 -1.03
CA MET A 50 -7.95 -4.61 -1.43
C MET A 50 -9.37 -4.12 -1.15
N ASN A 51 -10.38 -4.97 -1.37
CA ASN A 51 -11.78 -4.61 -1.11
C ASN A 51 -12.03 -4.32 0.37
N LEU A 52 -11.37 -5.05 1.26
CA LEU A 52 -11.45 -4.76 2.70
C LEU A 52 -10.95 -3.35 3.02
N LEU A 53 -9.93 -2.88 2.30
CA LEU A 53 -9.35 -1.55 2.51
C LEU A 53 -10.12 -0.45 1.81
N ARG A 54 -10.76 -0.76 0.69
CA ARG A 54 -11.52 0.21 -0.09
C ARG A 54 -12.94 0.42 0.44
N GLY A 55 -13.45 -0.51 1.23
CA GLY A 55 -14.75 -0.38 1.88
C GLY A 55 -15.91 -0.26 0.91
N PRO A 56 -16.66 0.87 0.95
CA PRO A 56 -17.88 1.02 0.15
C PRO A 56 -17.65 1.12 -1.35
N LYS A 57 -16.41 1.24 -1.80
CA LYS A 57 -16.08 1.34 -3.23
C LYS A 57 -15.16 0.19 -3.63
N PRO A 58 -15.68 -1.02 -3.84
CA PRO A 58 -14.85 -2.17 -4.16
C PRO A 58 -14.19 -2.03 -5.55
N MET A 59 -13.19 -2.86 -5.79
CA MET A 59 -12.49 -2.89 -7.06
C MET A 59 -13.43 -3.33 -8.19
N THR A 60 -13.33 -2.62 -9.30
CA THR A 60 -14.00 -3.02 -10.54
C THR A 60 -13.09 -3.99 -11.31
N PRO A 61 -13.61 -4.70 -12.34
CA PRO A 61 -12.74 -5.48 -13.23
C PRO A 61 -11.62 -4.64 -13.87
N TYR A 62 -11.91 -3.37 -14.16
CA TYR A 62 -10.91 -2.44 -14.69
C TYR A 62 -9.78 -2.21 -13.66
N ASP A 63 -10.14 -1.98 -12.39
CA ASP A 63 -9.15 -1.81 -11.32
C ASP A 63 -8.26 -3.03 -11.18
N ALA A 64 -8.84 -4.23 -11.23
CA ALA A 64 -8.09 -5.48 -11.13
C ALA A 64 -7.14 -5.63 -12.32
N GLN A 65 -7.61 -5.30 -13.54
CA GLN A 65 -6.76 -5.35 -14.72
C GLN A 65 -5.60 -4.36 -14.64
N PHE A 66 -5.86 -3.15 -14.12
CA PHE A 66 -4.83 -2.15 -13.90
C PHE A 66 -3.72 -2.69 -12.99
N LEU A 67 -4.11 -3.30 -11.87
CA LEU A 67 -3.13 -3.89 -10.93
C LEU A 67 -2.35 -5.03 -11.58
N ARG A 68 -3.03 -5.89 -12.31
CA ARG A 68 -2.41 -7.02 -12.98
C ARG A 68 -1.35 -6.55 -13.97
N ASP A 69 -1.66 -5.50 -14.74
CA ASP A 69 -0.72 -4.95 -15.71
C ASP A 69 0.48 -4.29 -15.03
N ARG A 70 0.23 -3.54 -13.94
CA ARG A 70 1.29 -2.84 -13.21
C ARG A 70 2.21 -3.77 -12.45
N LEU A 71 1.67 -4.87 -11.90
CA LEU A 71 2.45 -5.78 -11.07
C LEU A 71 3.08 -6.93 -11.87
N ARG A 72 2.71 -7.10 -13.13
CA ARG A 72 3.25 -8.21 -13.94
C ARG A 72 4.77 -8.11 -14.04
N GLY A 73 5.46 -9.15 -13.58
CA GLY A 73 6.92 -9.18 -13.57
C GLY A 73 7.56 -8.21 -12.58
N LYS A 74 6.76 -7.62 -11.69
CA LYS A 74 7.21 -6.58 -10.77
C LYS A 74 6.74 -6.85 -9.33
N ALA A 75 6.91 -8.09 -8.88
CA ALA A 75 6.54 -8.47 -7.52
C ALA A 75 7.25 -7.63 -6.46
N TYR A 76 8.36 -7.00 -6.81
CA TYR A 76 9.14 -6.14 -5.92
C TYR A 76 8.44 -4.79 -5.63
N LEU A 77 7.48 -4.35 -6.45
CA LEU A 77 6.90 -3.01 -6.32
C LEU A 77 6.38 -2.69 -4.92
N PRO A 78 5.51 -3.52 -4.31
CA PRO A 78 5.04 -3.21 -2.96
C PRO A 78 6.16 -3.27 -1.92
N LEU A 79 7.19 -4.08 -2.15
CA LEU A 79 8.30 -4.23 -1.21
C LEU A 79 9.25 -3.04 -1.23
N ALA A 80 9.25 -2.26 -2.32
CA ALA A 80 10.15 -1.12 -2.50
C ALA A 80 9.94 0.00 -1.48
N TYR A 81 8.85 -0.03 -0.73
CA TYR A 81 8.50 0.98 0.26
C TYR A 81 8.95 0.65 1.67
N PHE A 82 9.42 -0.58 1.91
CA PHE A 82 9.87 -0.99 3.23
C PHE A 82 11.36 -0.71 3.41
N GLU A 83 11.76 -0.41 4.66
CA GLU A 83 13.15 -0.12 4.97
C GLU A 83 14.08 -1.26 4.55
N GLY A 84 15.24 -0.88 4.03
CA GLY A 84 16.25 -1.82 3.59
C GLY A 84 16.08 -2.29 2.15
N ALA A 85 14.91 -2.10 1.54
CA ALA A 85 14.68 -2.44 0.14
C ALA A 85 15.29 -1.35 -0.75
N THR A 86 16.21 -1.75 -1.62
CA THR A 86 16.88 -0.84 -2.57
C THR A 86 16.94 -1.48 -3.94
N PRO A 87 17.10 -0.68 -5.01
CA PRO A 87 17.31 -1.25 -6.35
C PRO A 87 18.50 -2.22 -6.38
N GLU A 88 19.54 -1.93 -5.62
CA GLU A 88 20.79 -2.70 -5.62
C GLU A 88 20.64 -4.07 -5.00
N ASN A 89 19.69 -4.24 -4.06
CA ASN A 89 19.46 -5.56 -3.44
C ASN A 89 18.16 -6.23 -3.93
N GLY A 90 17.63 -5.79 -5.07
CA GLY A 90 16.41 -6.36 -5.63
C GLY A 90 15.17 -6.03 -4.81
N TYR A 91 15.19 -4.93 -4.06
CA TYR A 91 14.11 -4.50 -3.18
C TYR A 91 13.78 -5.54 -2.11
N GLN A 92 14.80 -6.10 -1.51
CA GLN A 92 14.65 -7.05 -0.42
C GLN A 92 14.66 -6.31 0.93
N PRO A 93 13.51 -6.17 1.61
CA PRO A 93 13.44 -5.41 2.85
C PRO A 93 14.11 -6.12 4.02
N ARG A 94 14.43 -5.35 5.05
CA ARG A 94 14.78 -5.93 6.36
C ARG A 94 13.50 -6.40 7.05
N VAL A 95 13.61 -7.46 7.83
CA VAL A 95 12.52 -8.00 8.64
C VAL A 95 12.78 -7.62 10.10
N PRO A 96 11.79 -7.14 10.87
CA PRO A 96 10.40 -6.92 10.46
C PRO A 96 10.27 -5.79 9.45
N TYR A 97 9.19 -5.83 8.67
CA TYR A 97 8.94 -4.84 7.62
C TYR A 97 8.54 -3.51 8.24
N ARG A 98 9.25 -2.44 7.91
CA ARG A 98 8.98 -1.11 8.41
C ARG A 98 8.71 -0.13 7.29
N LEU A 99 7.55 0.52 7.35
CA LEU A 99 7.13 1.52 6.38
C LEU A 99 7.22 2.90 7.03
N ASN A 100 7.86 3.84 6.34
CA ASN A 100 7.93 5.23 6.79
C ASN A 100 6.85 6.03 6.07
N VAL A 101 5.88 6.51 6.83
CA VAL A 101 4.77 7.33 6.35
C VAL A 101 5.03 8.77 6.76
N LEU A 102 5.04 9.67 5.78
CA LEU A 102 5.33 11.08 5.99
C LEU A 102 4.04 11.89 5.93
N ALA A 103 3.93 12.91 6.79
CA ALA A 103 2.80 13.81 6.78
C ALA A 103 2.79 14.63 5.48
N ASP A 104 1.57 15.00 5.05
CA ASP A 104 1.39 15.88 3.91
C ASP A 104 1.94 17.28 4.26
N PRO A 105 2.88 17.84 3.48
CA PRO A 105 3.37 19.19 3.73
C PRO A 105 2.35 20.28 3.42
N ARG A 106 1.28 19.95 2.69
CA ARG A 106 0.25 20.89 2.29
C ARG A 106 -1.14 20.32 2.54
N PRO A 107 -1.49 20.04 3.81
CA PRO A 107 -2.77 19.40 4.13
C PRO A 107 -3.98 20.27 3.77
N GLN A 108 -3.81 21.59 3.71
CA GLN A 108 -4.88 22.52 3.34
C GLN A 108 -5.31 22.38 1.87
N ASP A 109 -4.48 21.74 1.03
CA ASP A 109 -4.82 21.52 -0.39
C ASP A 109 -5.78 20.35 -0.58
N ILE A 110 -6.06 19.59 0.49
CA ILE A 110 -6.89 18.40 0.44
C ILE A 110 -8.27 18.72 1.02
N GLU A 111 -9.31 18.29 0.33
CA GLU A 111 -10.70 18.53 0.73
C GLU A 111 -11.04 17.82 2.05
N PRO A 112 -12.00 18.38 2.85
CA PRO A 112 -12.44 17.76 4.10
C PRO A 112 -12.91 16.32 3.89
N GLY A 113 -12.59 15.45 4.84
CA GLY A 113 -12.95 14.03 4.78
C GLY A 113 -11.92 13.18 4.06
N TYR A 114 -10.84 13.78 3.57
CA TYR A 114 -9.73 13.06 2.91
C TYR A 114 -8.42 13.36 3.61
N LEU A 115 -7.49 12.42 3.50
CA LEU A 115 -6.15 12.57 4.04
C LEU A 115 -5.15 12.09 2.99
N ARG A 116 -4.17 12.93 2.69
CA ARG A 116 -3.06 12.54 1.83
C ARG A 116 -1.84 12.32 2.71
N VAL A 117 -1.16 11.20 2.50
CA VAL A 117 0.12 10.89 3.14
C VAL A 117 1.12 10.48 2.06
N PHE A 118 2.39 10.45 2.42
CA PHE A 118 3.46 10.11 1.49
C PHE A 118 4.26 8.94 2.02
N LEU A 119 4.56 7.99 1.13
CA LEU A 119 5.34 6.81 1.49
C LEU A 119 6.76 6.97 0.97
N LYS A 120 7.72 6.81 1.86
CA LYS A 120 9.14 6.86 1.51
C LYS A 120 9.54 5.59 0.76
N THR A 121 10.41 5.73 -0.24
CA THR A 121 10.94 4.59 -1.00
C THR A 121 12.32 4.92 -1.52
N ALA A 122 13.19 3.91 -1.56
CA ALA A 122 14.51 4.05 -2.19
C ALA A 122 14.42 3.96 -3.72
N GLY A 123 13.25 3.60 -4.25
CA GLY A 123 13.05 3.46 -5.69
C GLY A 123 12.69 4.74 -6.43
N ALA A 124 12.59 5.88 -5.72
CA ALA A 124 12.24 7.15 -6.34
C ALA A 124 12.92 8.30 -5.60
N ASP A 125 13.08 9.43 -6.30
CA ASP A 125 13.73 10.62 -5.72
C ASP A 125 12.84 11.35 -4.71
N SER A 126 11.51 11.16 -4.82
CA SER A 126 10.55 11.76 -3.89
C SER A 126 9.59 10.71 -3.38
N PRO A 127 9.01 10.92 -2.17
CA PRO A 127 8.02 10.00 -1.64
C PRO A 127 6.76 9.98 -2.51
N ARG A 128 6.02 8.89 -2.45
CA ARG A 128 4.83 8.67 -3.26
C ARG A 128 3.56 8.91 -2.45
N PRO A 129 2.60 9.67 -2.98
CA PRO A 129 1.35 9.96 -2.27
C PRO A 129 0.39 8.78 -2.25
N MET A 130 -0.39 8.73 -1.19
CA MET A 130 -1.55 7.87 -1.07
C MET A 130 -2.66 8.69 -0.42
N LYS A 131 -3.89 8.54 -0.90
CA LYS A 131 -5.02 9.30 -0.39
C LYS A 131 -6.03 8.36 0.25
N LEU A 132 -6.51 8.76 1.41
CA LEU A 132 -7.49 8.00 2.19
C LEU A 132 -8.74 8.83 2.35
N ARG A 133 -9.88 8.15 2.56
CA ARG A 133 -11.16 8.80 2.79
C ARG A 133 -11.71 8.36 4.13
N GLN A 134 -12.24 9.30 4.89
CA GLN A 134 -12.90 9.03 6.16
C GLN A 134 -14.41 8.95 5.96
N LYS A 135 -15.01 7.88 6.47
CA LYS A 135 -16.46 7.76 6.48
C LYS A 135 -17.01 8.60 7.63
N ALA A 136 -17.78 9.64 7.31
CA ALA A 136 -18.24 10.61 8.30
C ALA A 136 -19.07 9.99 9.43
N SER A 137 -19.89 8.98 9.10
CA SER A 137 -20.80 8.37 10.08
C SER A 137 -20.09 7.50 11.11
N THR A 138 -18.92 6.94 10.80
CA THR A 138 -18.21 5.99 11.68
C THR A 138 -16.82 6.44 12.04
N GLY A 139 -16.23 7.37 11.29
CA GLY A 139 -14.84 7.76 11.46
C GLY A 139 -13.84 6.78 10.87
N GLU A 140 -14.30 5.71 10.25
CA GLU A 140 -13.42 4.74 9.63
C GLU A 140 -12.71 5.31 8.40
N TRP A 141 -11.45 4.90 8.22
CA TRP A 141 -10.66 5.28 7.06
C TRP A 141 -10.66 4.18 6.02
N PHE A 142 -10.72 4.59 4.74
CA PHE A 142 -10.67 3.69 3.61
C PHE A 142 -9.67 4.18 2.57
N LEU A 143 -9.09 3.26 1.83
CA LEU A 143 -8.21 3.58 0.71
C LEU A 143 -9.00 4.27 -0.40
N TRP A 144 -8.47 5.39 -0.91
CA TRP A 144 -9.11 6.15 -1.99
C TRP A 144 -8.27 6.16 -3.26
N GLU A 145 -7.04 6.67 -3.20
CA GLU A 145 -6.13 6.72 -4.34
C GLU A 145 -4.78 6.12 -3.98
N TYR A 146 -4.25 5.26 -4.85
CA TYR A 146 -2.99 4.57 -4.61
C TYR A 146 -2.14 4.36 -5.87
N SER A 147 -2.60 4.81 -7.04
CA SER A 147 -1.91 4.54 -8.31
C SER A 147 -0.48 5.07 -8.36
N SER A 148 -0.20 6.16 -7.64
CA SER A 148 1.14 6.76 -7.63
C SER A 148 2.22 5.84 -7.07
N ILE A 149 1.86 4.94 -6.16
CA ILE A 149 2.85 4.03 -5.57
C ILE A 149 3.29 2.93 -6.54
N LEU A 150 2.57 2.78 -7.64
CA LEU A 150 2.86 1.76 -8.68
C LEU A 150 3.58 2.36 -9.88
N SER A 151 3.93 3.65 -9.84
CA SER A 151 4.50 4.36 -10.98
C SER A 151 5.87 4.93 -10.65
N GLY A 152 6.79 4.85 -11.62
CA GLY A 152 8.07 5.54 -11.52
C GLY A 152 9.04 4.98 -10.49
N ILE A 153 8.86 3.74 -10.07
CA ILE A 153 9.81 3.06 -9.19
C ILE A 153 10.93 2.46 -10.06
N ARG A 154 12.17 2.74 -9.71
CA ARG A 154 13.32 2.24 -10.47
C ARG A 154 13.30 0.72 -10.50
N ILE A 155 13.62 0.17 -11.67
CA ILE A 155 13.75 -1.29 -11.78
C ILE A 155 14.94 -1.76 -10.95
N PRO A 156 14.92 -3.00 -10.43
CA PRO A 156 16.06 -3.53 -9.69
C PRO A 156 17.32 -3.51 -10.54
N ALA A 157 18.45 -3.23 -9.91
CA ALA A 157 19.73 -3.26 -10.58
C ALA A 157 20.08 -4.70 -10.98
N ALA A 158 20.67 -4.86 -12.14
CA ALA A 158 21.05 -6.18 -12.65
C ALA A 158 22.22 -6.77 -11.85
#